data_014fea826f77afe44869119fe8fa9175
#
_entry.id   014fea826f77afe44869119fe8fa9175
#
_cell.length_a   1.000
_cell.length_b   1.000
_cell.length_c   1.000
_cell.angle_alpha   90.00
_cell.angle_beta   90.00
_cell.angle_gamma   90.00
#
_symmetry.space_group_name_H-M   'P 1'
#
loop_
_entity.id
_entity.type
_entity.pdbx_description
1 polymer ?
#
loop_
_entity_poly.entity_id
_entity_poly.type
_entity_poly.pdbx_seq_one_letter_code
_entity_poly.pdbx_strand_id
1 'polypeptide(L)'
;RLCGQPSEAQDVLQDCMIKVMTRISEFKGQSPFWGWLRQIAVNEALMRLRRSAKGFLEEDVYEAELTDTGCLLPPEAAEAASLIEALRALPAATRAVLWLYHAEGFTHEEIAAQTGKSISFSKSQLSRGTRKLRQLLALEPEQGQHT
;
A
#
# COMPACT_ATOMS: atom_id res chain seq x y z
N ARG A 1 3.52 -3.46 2.34
CA ARG A 1 3.59 -2.12 1.68
C ARG A 1 2.38 -1.25 2.00
N LEU A 2 1.24 -1.84 2.32
CA LEU A 2 0.11 -1.11 2.88
C LEU A 2 0.46 -0.52 4.25
N CYS A 3 1.26 -1.24 5.03
CA CYS A 3 1.75 -0.77 6.32
C CYS A 3 2.96 0.15 6.12
N GLY A 4 2.99 1.28 6.80
CA GLY A 4 4.06 2.26 6.67
C GLY A 4 5.38 1.86 7.33
N GLN A 5 5.34 0.94 8.30
CA GLN A 5 6.49 0.52 9.09
C GLN A 5 6.64 -1.01 9.11
N PRO A 6 7.89 -1.55 9.12
CA PRO A 6 8.13 -2.99 9.19
C PRO A 6 7.53 -3.67 10.42
N SER A 7 7.51 -3.01 11.57
CA SER A 7 6.88 -3.53 12.80
C SER A 7 5.38 -3.75 12.65
N GLU A 8 4.68 -2.83 11.99
CA GLU A 8 3.25 -2.98 11.68
C GLU A 8 3.00 -4.14 10.71
N ALA A 9 3.85 -4.29 9.71
CA ALA A 9 3.76 -5.40 8.77
C ALA A 9 3.95 -6.76 9.46
N GLN A 10 4.86 -6.86 10.42
CA GLN A 10 5.07 -8.07 11.22
C GLN A 10 3.85 -8.39 12.09
N ASP A 11 3.23 -7.40 12.72
CA ASP A 11 2.03 -7.60 13.51
C ASP A 11 0.85 -8.06 12.64
N VAL A 12 0.69 -7.47 11.46
CA VAL A 12 -0.31 -7.90 10.47
C VAL A 12 -0.05 -9.35 10.03
N LEU A 13 1.21 -9.71 9.80
CA LEU A 13 1.58 -11.09 9.44
C LEU A 13 1.20 -12.08 10.54
N GLN A 14 1.46 -11.76 11.80
CA GLN A 14 1.08 -12.61 12.93
C GLN A 14 -0.44 -12.78 13.02
N ASP A 15 -1.19 -11.69 12.90
CA ASP A 15 -2.66 -11.72 12.92
C ASP A 15 -3.22 -12.53 11.74
N CYS A 16 -2.61 -12.41 10.55
CA CYS A 16 -2.95 -13.22 9.39
C CYS A 16 -2.72 -14.71 9.64
N MET A 17 -1.58 -15.07 10.23
CA MET A 17 -1.25 -16.47 10.52
C MET A 17 -2.23 -17.08 11.52
N ILE A 18 -2.60 -16.34 12.54
CA ILE A 18 -3.62 -16.78 13.52
C ILE A 18 -4.97 -17.01 12.81
N LYS A 19 -5.40 -16.09 11.95
CA LYS A 19 -6.65 -16.23 11.20
C LYS A 19 -6.62 -17.38 10.20
N VAL A 20 -5.50 -17.59 9.52
CA VAL A 20 -5.32 -18.74 8.64
C VAL A 20 -5.46 -20.05 9.44
N MET A 21 -4.80 -20.17 10.58
CA MET A 21 -4.87 -21.37 11.41
C MET A 21 -6.27 -21.64 11.96
N THR A 22 -7.01 -20.58 12.30
CA THR A 22 -8.37 -20.72 12.83
C THR A 22 -9.43 -20.91 11.76
N ARG A 23 -9.20 -20.44 10.54
CA ARG A 23 -10.18 -20.46 9.45
C ARG A 23 -9.84 -21.39 8.30
N ILE A 24 -8.75 -22.15 8.38
CA ILE A 24 -8.37 -23.07 7.31
C ILE A 24 -9.48 -24.11 7.01
N SER A 25 -10.23 -24.50 8.02
CA SER A 25 -11.37 -25.41 7.86
C SER A 25 -12.54 -24.78 7.07
N GLU A 26 -12.63 -23.46 7.02
CA GLU A 26 -13.64 -22.72 6.25
C GLU A 26 -13.27 -22.58 4.77
N PHE A 27 -12.01 -22.84 4.40
CA PHE A 27 -11.55 -22.82 3.02
C PHE A 27 -12.16 -24.00 2.25
N LYS A 28 -13.06 -23.68 1.32
CA LYS A 28 -13.86 -24.68 0.59
C LYS A 28 -13.28 -25.08 -0.78
N GLY A 29 -12.10 -24.58 -1.13
CA GLY A 29 -11.49 -24.87 -2.44
C GLY A 29 -12.18 -24.23 -3.64
N GLN A 30 -13.13 -23.31 -3.44
CA GLN A 30 -13.86 -22.62 -4.50
C GLN A 30 -13.05 -21.54 -5.19
N SER A 31 -11.95 -21.12 -4.59
CA SER A 31 -11.01 -20.14 -5.13
C SER A 31 -9.58 -20.60 -4.88
N PRO A 32 -8.57 -20.09 -5.63
CA PRO A 32 -7.19 -20.40 -5.34
C PRO A 32 -6.82 -20.04 -3.90
N PHE A 33 -6.07 -20.91 -3.25
CA PHE A 33 -5.63 -20.70 -1.85
C PHE A 33 -4.95 -19.34 -1.65
N TRP A 34 -4.10 -18.95 -2.58
CA TRP A 34 -3.40 -17.68 -2.53
C TRP A 34 -4.34 -16.46 -2.58
N GLY A 35 -5.42 -16.55 -3.35
CA GLY A 35 -6.44 -15.51 -3.38
C GLY A 35 -7.16 -15.36 -2.05
N TRP A 36 -7.49 -16.46 -1.42
CA TRP A 36 -8.10 -16.50 -0.09
C TRP A 36 -7.15 -15.94 0.98
N LEU A 37 -5.89 -16.37 0.97
CA LEU A 37 -4.86 -15.89 1.90
C LEU A 37 -4.61 -14.39 1.73
N ARG A 38 -4.48 -13.94 0.48
CA ARG A 38 -4.28 -12.52 0.16
C ARG A 38 -5.43 -11.66 0.66
N GLN A 39 -6.67 -12.13 0.52
CA GLN A 39 -7.84 -11.42 1.01
C GLN A 39 -7.79 -11.25 2.54
N ILE A 40 -7.39 -12.27 3.27
CA ILE A 40 -7.18 -12.18 4.73
C ILE A 40 -6.11 -11.14 5.04
N ALA A 41 -4.97 -11.18 4.36
CA ALA A 41 -3.86 -10.26 4.58
C ALA A 41 -4.24 -8.80 4.30
N VAL A 42 -4.93 -8.54 3.20
CA VAL A 42 -5.42 -7.20 2.84
C VAL A 42 -6.43 -6.70 3.89
N ASN A 43 -7.36 -7.54 4.30
CA ASN A 43 -8.35 -7.17 5.32
C ASN A 43 -7.68 -6.81 6.66
N GLU A 44 -6.68 -7.58 7.10
CA GLU A 44 -5.94 -7.28 8.33
C GLU A 44 -5.16 -5.97 8.24
N ALA A 45 -4.47 -5.75 7.13
CA ALA A 45 -3.73 -4.52 6.90
C ALA A 45 -4.65 -3.29 6.90
N LEU A 46 -5.79 -3.37 6.25
CA LEU A 46 -6.78 -2.29 6.20
C LEU A 46 -7.45 -2.04 7.56
N MET A 47 -7.74 -3.09 8.31
CA MET A 47 -8.27 -2.97 9.68
C MET A 47 -7.28 -2.23 10.58
N ARG A 48 -6.00 -2.54 10.45
CA ARG A 48 -4.95 -1.88 11.21
C ARG A 48 -4.82 -0.40 10.83
N LEU A 49 -4.87 -0.06 9.55
CA LEU A 49 -4.89 1.32 9.09
C LEU A 49 -6.08 2.11 9.62
N ARG A 50 -7.26 1.49 9.69
CA ARG A 50 -8.46 2.14 10.27
C ARG A 50 -8.32 2.42 11.76
N ARG A 51 -7.60 1.57 12.50
CA ARG A 51 -7.39 1.71 13.95
C ARG A 51 -6.32 2.73 14.29
N SER A 52 -5.42 3.06 13.35
CA SER A 52 -4.41 4.07 13.58
C SER A 52 -5.06 5.46 13.61
N ALA A 53 -4.58 6.33 14.50
CA ALA A 53 -5.08 7.71 14.62
C ALA A 53 -4.89 8.54 13.36
N LYS A 54 -4.00 8.10 12.45
CA LYS A 54 -3.68 8.71 11.15
C LYS A 54 -4.24 7.93 9.96
N GLY A 55 -5.25 7.08 10.18
CA GLY A 55 -5.82 6.24 9.13
C GLY A 55 -6.46 7.04 7.99
N PHE A 56 -7.62 6.60 7.53
CA PHE A 56 -8.30 7.21 6.38
C PHE A 56 -8.94 8.58 6.66
N LEU A 57 -8.76 9.15 7.85
CA LEU A 57 -9.43 10.37 8.29
C LEU A 57 -8.63 11.65 8.03
N GLU A 58 -7.32 11.58 7.82
CA GLU A 58 -6.49 12.76 7.64
C GLU A 58 -6.13 12.96 6.17
N GLU A 59 -6.61 14.07 5.62
CA GLU A 59 -6.17 14.63 4.33
C GLU A 59 -4.82 15.36 4.46
N ASP A 60 -4.09 15.17 5.53
CA ASP A 60 -2.94 16.00 5.84
C ASP A 60 -1.71 15.63 5.02
N VAL A 61 -1.19 16.68 4.43
CA VAL A 61 0.06 16.75 3.69
C VAL A 61 1.21 16.33 4.61
N TYR A 62 1.71 15.12 4.43
CA TYR A 62 2.96 14.72 5.04
C TYR A 62 4.11 15.16 4.14
N GLU A 63 4.85 16.14 4.60
CA GLU A 63 6.23 16.32 4.18
C GLU A 63 7.05 15.20 4.85
N ALA A 64 7.17 14.07 4.17
CA ALA A 64 8.08 13.04 4.62
C ALA A 64 9.51 13.47 4.27
N GLU A 65 10.32 13.66 5.28
CA GLU A 65 11.76 13.73 5.10
C GLU A 65 12.23 12.41 4.50
N LEU A 66 12.74 12.48 3.29
CA LEU A 66 13.39 11.38 2.60
C LEU A 66 14.67 11.04 3.38
N THR A 67 14.63 10.00 4.17
CA THR A 67 15.84 9.42 4.76
C THR A 67 16.57 8.64 3.68
N ASP A 68 17.68 9.19 3.26
CA ASP A 68 18.64 8.56 2.37
C ASP A 68 19.22 7.31 3.01
N THR A 69 18.69 6.14 2.68
CA THR A 69 19.34 4.88 2.98
C THR A 69 20.25 4.53 1.81
N GLY A 70 21.45 5.08 1.84
CA GLY A 70 22.48 4.83 0.83
C GLY A 70 22.93 3.37 0.80
N CYS A 71 22.15 2.53 0.17
CA CYS A 71 22.55 1.18 -0.18
C CYS A 71 22.74 1.11 -1.70
N LEU A 72 23.95 0.74 -2.14
CA LEU A 72 24.24 0.50 -3.55
C LEU A 72 23.51 -0.76 -4.00
N LEU A 73 22.33 -0.55 -4.58
CA LEU A 73 21.51 -1.60 -5.16
C LEU A 73 21.70 -1.65 -6.68
N PRO A 74 21.50 -2.81 -7.32
CA PRO A 74 21.43 -2.89 -8.78
C PRO A 74 20.38 -1.91 -9.34
N PRO A 75 20.51 -1.40 -10.60
CA PRO A 75 19.62 -0.39 -11.14
C PRO A 75 18.13 -0.70 -11.02
N GLU A 76 17.72 -1.93 -11.29
CA GLU A 76 16.32 -2.38 -11.17
C GLU A 76 15.83 -2.38 -9.72
N ALA A 77 16.69 -2.75 -8.78
CA ALA A 77 16.38 -2.71 -7.36
C ALA A 77 16.38 -1.26 -6.83
N ALA A 78 17.20 -0.39 -7.41
CA ALA A 78 17.19 1.04 -7.08
C ALA A 78 15.90 1.71 -7.53
N GLU A 79 15.40 1.42 -8.73
CA GLU A 79 14.10 1.91 -9.21
C GLU A 79 12.95 1.44 -8.31
N ALA A 80 12.97 0.16 -7.92
CA ALA A 80 11.98 -0.38 -7.01
C ALA A 80 12.08 0.27 -5.61
N ALA A 81 13.28 0.55 -5.12
CA ALA A 81 13.49 1.23 -3.85
C ALA A 81 12.97 2.66 -3.89
N SER A 82 13.23 3.40 -4.97
CA SER A 82 12.70 4.75 -5.18
C SER A 82 11.18 4.77 -5.21
N LEU A 83 10.56 3.83 -5.88
CA LEU A 83 9.11 3.70 -5.89
C LEU A 83 8.55 3.42 -4.50
N ILE A 84 9.17 2.54 -3.74
CA ILE A 84 8.74 2.21 -2.37
C ILE A 84 8.86 3.44 -1.47
N GLU A 85 9.94 4.20 -1.56
CA GLU A 85 10.11 5.43 -0.80
C GLU A 85 9.09 6.50 -1.19
N ALA A 86 8.86 6.68 -2.49
CA ALA A 86 7.82 7.58 -2.96
C ALA A 86 6.43 7.20 -2.45
N LEU A 87 6.11 5.91 -2.42
CA LEU A 87 4.86 5.41 -1.84
C LEU A 87 4.77 5.68 -0.33
N ARG A 88 5.88 5.53 0.39
CA ARG A 88 5.93 5.85 1.83
C ARG A 88 5.71 7.33 2.13
N ALA A 89 6.10 8.21 1.21
CA ALA A 89 5.89 9.64 1.34
C ALA A 89 4.42 10.06 1.19
N LEU A 90 3.56 9.19 0.65
CA LEU A 90 2.15 9.46 0.48
C LEU A 90 1.39 9.24 1.80
N PRO A 91 0.27 9.97 2.02
CA PRO A 91 -0.64 9.67 3.12
C PRO A 91 -1.10 8.20 3.08
N ALA A 92 -1.35 7.62 4.24
CA ALA A 92 -1.69 6.19 4.36
C ALA A 92 -2.90 5.80 3.50
N ALA A 93 -3.93 6.63 3.48
CA ALA A 93 -5.13 6.40 2.66
C ALA A 93 -4.82 6.41 1.17
N THR A 94 -4.06 7.38 0.70
CA THR A 94 -3.65 7.52 -0.70
C THR A 94 -2.79 6.33 -1.13
N ARG A 95 -1.80 5.96 -0.32
CA ARG A 95 -0.95 4.80 -0.56
C ARG A 95 -1.75 3.51 -0.64
N ALA A 96 -2.69 3.31 0.28
CA ALA A 96 -3.55 2.14 0.30
C ALA A 96 -4.40 2.03 -0.97
N VAL A 97 -5.02 3.12 -1.42
CA VAL A 97 -5.82 3.13 -2.64
C VAL A 97 -4.96 2.83 -3.87
N LEU A 98 -3.80 3.45 -4.00
CA LEU A 98 -2.88 3.16 -5.10
C LEU A 98 -2.46 1.69 -5.13
N TRP A 99 -2.09 1.15 -3.99
CA TRP A 99 -1.68 -0.25 -3.90
C TRP A 99 -2.82 -1.21 -4.23
N LEU A 100 -3.99 -1.00 -3.66
CA LEU A 100 -5.15 -1.86 -3.89
C LEU A 100 -5.57 -1.82 -5.36
N TYR A 101 -5.56 -0.66 -5.98
CA TYR A 101 -5.96 -0.53 -7.38
C TYR A 101 -4.93 -1.12 -8.34
N HIS A 102 -3.65 -0.75 -8.23
CA HIS A 102 -2.63 -1.13 -9.19
C HIS A 102 -1.98 -2.49 -8.92
N ALA A 103 -1.72 -2.81 -7.67
CA ALA A 103 -1.02 -4.04 -7.31
C ALA A 103 -1.97 -5.21 -7.05
N GLU A 104 -3.08 -4.95 -6.36
CA GLU A 104 -4.04 -5.99 -5.98
C GLU A 104 -5.20 -6.12 -6.98
N GLY A 105 -5.34 -5.18 -7.91
CA GLY A 105 -6.36 -5.22 -8.95
C GLY A 105 -7.79 -4.96 -8.48
N PHE A 106 -7.97 -4.27 -7.36
CA PHE A 106 -9.28 -3.95 -6.83
C PHE A 106 -9.95 -2.85 -7.66
N THR A 107 -11.26 -2.97 -7.85
CA THR A 107 -12.09 -1.91 -8.42
C THR A 107 -12.33 -0.79 -7.41
N HIS A 108 -12.77 0.38 -7.88
CA HIS A 108 -13.13 1.48 -6.98
C HIS A 108 -14.28 1.11 -6.03
N GLU A 109 -15.22 0.32 -6.49
CA GLU A 109 -16.32 -0.21 -5.69
C GLU A 109 -15.81 -1.12 -4.58
N GLU A 110 -14.88 -2.01 -4.90
CA GLU A 110 -14.25 -2.91 -3.93
C GLU A 110 -13.41 -2.13 -2.91
N ILE A 111 -12.64 -1.14 -3.37
CA ILE A 111 -11.85 -0.26 -2.49
C ILE A 111 -12.77 0.52 -1.56
N ALA A 112 -13.85 1.07 -2.07
CA ALA A 112 -14.85 1.77 -1.25
C ALA A 112 -15.43 0.86 -0.16
N ALA A 113 -15.80 -0.36 -0.51
CA ALA A 113 -16.31 -1.35 0.43
C ALA A 113 -15.27 -1.72 1.50
N GLN A 114 -14.02 -1.94 1.10
CA GLN A 114 -12.92 -2.32 2.00
C GLN A 114 -12.49 -1.19 2.93
N THR A 115 -12.51 0.06 2.45
CA THR A 115 -12.08 1.22 3.23
C THR A 115 -13.20 1.86 4.04
N GLY A 116 -14.44 1.52 3.78
CA GLY A 116 -15.61 2.16 4.38
C GLY A 116 -15.82 3.60 3.88
N LYS A 117 -15.26 3.95 2.73
CA LYS A 117 -15.36 5.25 2.09
C LYS A 117 -16.20 5.17 0.81
N SER A 118 -16.41 6.32 0.15
CA SER A 118 -17.16 6.39 -1.10
C SER A 118 -16.32 5.98 -2.31
N ILE A 119 -16.97 5.65 -3.41
CA ILE A 119 -16.33 5.43 -4.71
C ILE A 119 -15.60 6.71 -5.17
N SER A 120 -16.21 7.87 -4.96
CA SER A 120 -15.59 9.17 -5.26
C SER A 120 -14.31 9.41 -4.48
N PHE A 121 -14.26 8.98 -3.21
CA PHE A 121 -13.05 9.01 -2.41
C PHE A 121 -11.94 8.17 -3.06
N SER A 122 -12.23 6.93 -3.46
CA SER A 122 -11.27 6.05 -4.11
C SER A 122 -10.72 6.67 -5.39
N LYS A 123 -11.58 7.18 -6.26
CA LYS A 123 -11.17 7.85 -7.51
C LYS A 123 -10.33 9.09 -7.26
N SER A 124 -10.72 9.91 -6.31
CA SER A 124 -10.01 11.12 -5.91
C SER A 124 -8.62 10.82 -5.37
N GLN A 125 -8.51 9.84 -4.47
CA GLN A 125 -7.22 9.41 -3.91
C GLN A 125 -6.30 8.83 -4.98
N LEU A 126 -6.83 8.04 -5.90
CA LEU A 126 -6.06 7.49 -7.01
C LEU A 126 -5.48 8.60 -7.89
N SER A 127 -6.30 9.58 -8.26
CA SER A 127 -5.89 10.71 -9.10
C SER A 127 -4.82 11.58 -8.42
N ARG A 128 -5.05 11.97 -7.18
CA ARG A 128 -4.10 12.78 -6.40
C ARG A 128 -2.81 12.03 -6.13
N GLY A 129 -2.91 10.78 -5.75
CA GLY A 129 -1.77 9.94 -5.46
C GLY A 129 -0.90 9.68 -6.67
N THR A 130 -1.50 9.42 -7.83
CA THR A 130 -0.78 9.25 -9.09
C THR A 130 -0.01 10.52 -9.47
N ARG A 131 -0.65 11.68 -9.33
CA ARG A 131 -0.01 12.97 -9.59
C ARG A 131 1.18 13.21 -8.66
N LYS A 132 0.98 13.00 -7.36
CA LYS A 132 2.03 13.18 -6.37
C LYS A 132 3.19 12.21 -6.58
N LEU A 133 2.88 10.96 -6.88
CA LEU A 133 3.89 9.94 -7.17
C LEU A 133 4.74 10.30 -8.38
N ARG A 134 4.12 10.79 -9.46
CA ARG A 134 4.84 11.29 -10.64
C ARG A 134 5.75 12.47 -10.31
N GLN A 135 5.29 13.38 -9.47
CA GLN A 135 6.11 14.52 -9.02
C GLN A 135 7.32 14.05 -8.22
N LEU A 136 7.13 13.10 -7.29
CA LEU A 136 8.22 12.58 -6.47
C LEU A 136 9.25 11.82 -7.29
N LEU A 137 8.81 11.02 -8.26
CA LEU A 137 9.70 10.25 -9.13
C LEU A 137 10.40 11.14 -10.19
N ALA A 138 9.77 12.22 -10.61
CA ALA A 138 10.37 13.18 -11.56
C ALA A 138 11.40 14.12 -10.90
N LEU A 139 11.33 14.29 -9.58
CA LEU A 139 12.30 15.07 -8.82
C LEU A 139 13.60 14.29 -8.55
N GLU A 140 13.60 12.98 -8.76
CA GLU A 140 14.83 12.23 -8.81
C GLU A 140 15.54 12.57 -10.14
N PRO A 141 16.76 13.13 -10.10
CA PRO A 141 17.46 13.46 -11.32
C PRO A 141 17.68 12.19 -12.14
N GLU A 142 17.34 12.23 -13.41
CA GLU A 142 17.75 11.23 -14.38
C GLU A 142 19.28 11.13 -14.39
N GLN A 143 19.85 10.43 -13.44
CA GLN A 143 21.24 10.04 -13.48
C GLN A 143 21.34 8.81 -14.38
N GLY A 144 21.34 9.03 -15.67
CA GLY A 144 21.58 7.92 -16.57
C GLY A 144 21.22 8.07 -18.04
N GLN A 145 20.90 9.26 -18.52
CA GLN A 145 20.81 9.46 -19.98
C GLN A 145 21.64 10.66 -20.39
N HIS A 146 22.94 10.46 -20.38
CA HIS A 146 23.83 11.15 -21.27
C HIS A 146 24.47 10.14 -22.22
N THR A 147 23.87 9.99 -23.35
CA THR A 147 24.58 9.66 -24.58
C THR A 147 25.05 10.92 -25.19
#